data_6626f5731dcf8babc07cf92fea06e68b
#
_entry.id   6626f5731dcf8babc07cf92fea06e68b
#
_cell.length_a   1.000
_cell.length_b   1.000
_cell.length_c   1.000
_cell.angle_alpha   90.00
_cell.angle_beta   90.00
_cell.angle_gamma   90.00
#
_symmetry.space_group_name_H-M   'P 1'
#
loop_
_entity.id
_entity.type
_entity.pdbx_description
1 polymer ?
#
loop_
_entity_poly.entity_id
_entity_poly.type
_entity_poly.pdbx_seq_one_letter_code
_entity_poly.pdbx_strand_id
1 'polypeptide(L)'
;MMEFMNHPDLVGFYALGAVAIFASLRVVTHANPVHAILAMIVTLLALSGIFFVLGAPFAGALEIVVYAGAIMVLFVFVIMMLNLGMSNDEREERWLDAGTWAIPTGLTIIIAVVLYAMIGMGHDEAVMMGGTTISAKAVGTVLFTKYIMLVEIAALLLLAALVAAYHLGKESIDEEIVGHASQ
;
A
#
# COMPACT_ATOMS: atom_id res chain seq x y z
N MET A 1 -28.29 4.70 16.86
CA MET A 1 -27.02 5.30 17.32
C MET A 1 -26.44 4.64 18.56
N MET A 2 -27.25 4.25 19.57
CA MET A 2 -26.76 3.53 20.76
C MET A 2 -26.33 2.08 20.47
N GLU A 3 -26.94 1.38 19.54
CA GLU A 3 -26.54 0.02 19.14
C GLU A 3 -25.15 -0.02 18.48
N PHE A 4 -24.81 1.00 17.71
CA PHE A 4 -23.50 1.13 17.07
C PHE A 4 -22.35 1.24 18.08
N MET A 5 -22.56 1.96 19.19
CA MET A 5 -21.55 2.12 20.26
C MET A 5 -21.36 0.86 21.11
N ASN A 6 -22.27 -0.10 21.03
CA ASN A 6 -22.19 -1.36 21.78
C ASN A 6 -21.33 -2.43 21.09
N HIS A 7 -20.84 -2.15 19.85
CA HIS A 7 -19.96 -3.02 19.09
C HIS A 7 -18.61 -2.33 18.86
N PRO A 8 -17.63 -2.48 19.76
CA PRO A 8 -16.32 -1.79 19.69
C PRO A 8 -15.56 -2.10 18.39
N ASP A 9 -15.74 -3.30 17.83
CA ASP A 9 -15.10 -3.72 16.58
C ASP A 9 -15.63 -2.92 15.38
N LEU A 10 -16.93 -2.66 15.32
CA LEU A 10 -17.55 -1.82 14.29
C LEU A 10 -17.04 -0.37 14.36
N VAL A 11 -16.98 0.18 15.56
CA VAL A 11 -16.47 1.53 15.79
C VAL A 11 -15.00 1.60 15.38
N GLY A 12 -14.19 0.62 15.75
CA GLY A 12 -12.77 0.52 15.35
C GLY A 12 -12.60 0.45 13.84
N PHE A 13 -13.38 -0.38 13.16
CA PHE A 13 -13.37 -0.51 11.70
C PHE A 13 -13.65 0.81 10.99
N TYR A 14 -14.75 1.48 11.33
CA TYR A 14 -15.12 2.74 10.69
C TYR A 14 -14.16 3.89 11.04
N ALA A 15 -13.66 3.94 12.28
CA ALA A 15 -12.68 4.94 12.68
C ALA A 15 -11.35 4.78 11.90
N LEU A 16 -10.82 3.56 11.83
CA LEU A 16 -9.61 3.26 11.06
C LEU A 16 -9.83 3.45 9.55
N GLY A 17 -11.01 3.08 9.04
CA GLY A 17 -11.40 3.34 7.65
C GLY A 17 -11.42 4.83 7.32
N ALA A 18 -11.98 5.66 8.20
CA ALA A 18 -11.98 7.11 8.02
C ALA A 18 -10.55 7.67 8.04
N VAL A 19 -9.68 7.20 8.94
CA VAL A 19 -8.27 7.60 8.97
C VAL A 19 -7.56 7.18 7.68
N ALA A 20 -7.78 5.95 7.19
CA ALA A 20 -7.18 5.46 5.96
C ALA A 20 -7.59 6.31 4.75
N ILE A 21 -8.87 6.62 4.61
CA ILE A 21 -9.39 7.46 3.53
C ILE A 21 -8.80 8.88 3.62
N PHE A 22 -8.82 9.50 4.79
CA PHE A 22 -8.28 10.85 4.96
C PHE A 22 -6.77 10.89 4.68
N ALA A 23 -6.02 9.93 5.19
CA ALA A 23 -4.57 9.85 4.97
C ALA A 23 -4.24 9.58 3.50
N SER A 24 -4.98 8.70 2.81
CA SER A 24 -4.77 8.42 1.37
C SER A 24 -5.07 9.65 0.49
N LEU A 25 -6.10 10.42 0.80
CA LEU A 25 -6.36 11.70 0.13
C LEU A 25 -5.19 12.68 0.33
N ARG A 26 -4.60 12.68 1.52
CA ARG A 26 -3.43 13.51 1.83
C ARG A 26 -2.21 13.09 1.01
N VAL A 27 -2.01 11.77 0.76
CA VAL A 27 -0.94 11.26 -0.10
C VAL A 27 -1.02 11.87 -1.50
N VAL A 28 -2.20 11.88 -2.08
CA VAL A 28 -2.43 12.30 -3.47
C VAL A 28 -2.40 13.82 -3.64
N THR A 29 -2.82 14.56 -2.62
CA THR A 29 -2.96 16.03 -2.70
C THR A 29 -1.74 16.79 -2.21
N HIS A 30 -0.75 16.11 -1.64
CA HIS A 30 0.41 16.79 -1.06
C HIS A 30 1.52 16.93 -2.09
N ALA A 31 1.96 18.17 -2.36
CA ALA A 31 3.03 18.48 -3.31
C ALA A 31 4.41 18.00 -2.83
N ASN A 32 4.65 17.96 -1.50
CA ASN A 32 5.93 17.53 -0.95
C ASN A 32 5.98 16.01 -0.83
N PRO A 33 6.89 15.31 -1.55
CA PRO A 33 6.97 13.85 -1.56
C PRO A 33 7.29 13.24 -0.19
N VAL A 34 8.03 13.92 0.68
CA VAL A 34 8.33 13.44 2.03
C VAL A 34 7.06 13.40 2.88
N HIS A 35 6.24 14.45 2.82
CA HIS A 35 4.96 14.48 3.54
C HIS A 35 3.94 13.49 2.97
N ALA A 36 3.94 13.29 1.64
CA ALA A 36 3.10 12.29 0.99
C ALA A 36 3.43 10.88 1.48
N ILE A 37 4.72 10.51 1.57
CA ILE A 37 5.13 9.20 2.09
C ILE A 37 4.79 9.02 3.57
N LEU A 38 4.95 10.05 4.40
CA LEU A 38 4.53 9.97 5.80
C LEU A 38 3.01 9.72 5.92
N ALA A 39 2.21 10.38 5.09
CA ALA A 39 0.77 10.12 5.03
C ALA A 39 0.46 8.70 4.53
N MET A 40 1.25 8.16 3.58
CA MET A 40 1.12 6.78 3.11
C MET A 40 1.40 5.76 4.22
N ILE A 41 2.43 5.99 5.04
CA ILE A 41 2.70 5.14 6.22
C ILE A 41 1.50 5.13 7.18
N VAL A 42 0.88 6.28 7.43
CA VAL A 42 -0.33 6.35 8.27
C VAL A 42 -1.48 5.56 7.64
N THR A 43 -1.66 5.62 6.32
CA THR A 43 -2.67 4.84 5.60
C THR A 43 -2.44 3.34 5.78
N LEU A 44 -1.22 2.85 5.61
CA LEU A 44 -0.86 1.43 5.76
C LEU A 44 -1.04 0.95 7.21
N LEU A 45 -0.69 1.78 8.20
CA LEU A 45 -0.93 1.46 9.61
C LEU A 45 -2.43 1.38 9.94
N ALA A 46 -3.25 2.25 9.35
CA ALA A 46 -4.70 2.21 9.51
C ALA A 46 -5.29 0.93 8.85
N LEU A 47 -4.82 0.55 7.66
CA LEU A 47 -5.20 -0.70 6.99
C LEU A 47 -4.79 -1.93 7.81
N SER A 48 -3.59 -1.93 8.39
CA SER A 48 -3.17 -2.98 9.32
C SER A 48 -4.14 -3.11 10.50
N GLY A 49 -4.55 -1.99 11.10
CA GLY A 49 -5.55 -1.98 12.17
C GLY A 49 -6.88 -2.59 11.73
N ILE A 50 -7.32 -2.32 10.50
CA ILE A 50 -8.52 -2.94 9.92
C ILE A 50 -8.36 -4.46 9.81
N PHE A 51 -7.20 -4.96 9.37
CA PHE A 51 -6.95 -6.41 9.34
C PHE A 51 -7.04 -7.07 10.72
N PHE A 52 -6.56 -6.40 11.78
CA PHE A 52 -6.73 -6.89 13.14
C PHE A 52 -8.19 -6.98 13.54
N VAL A 53 -8.98 -5.96 13.24
CA VAL A 53 -10.43 -5.94 13.54
C VAL A 53 -11.17 -7.01 12.75
N LEU A 54 -10.77 -7.30 11.51
CA LEU A 54 -11.37 -8.35 10.67
C LEU A 54 -10.93 -9.77 11.06
N GLY A 55 -10.12 -9.95 12.10
CA GLY A 55 -9.68 -11.28 12.56
C GLY A 55 -8.56 -11.88 11.72
N ALA A 56 -7.81 -11.06 10.99
CA ALA A 56 -6.63 -11.45 10.20
C ALA A 56 -5.32 -10.86 10.78
N PRO A 57 -4.94 -11.17 12.04
CA PRO A 57 -3.82 -10.52 12.72
C PRO A 57 -2.48 -10.78 12.03
N PHE A 58 -2.33 -11.92 11.34
CA PHE A 58 -1.12 -12.21 10.60
C PHE A 58 -0.95 -11.28 9.39
N ALA A 59 -2.02 -11.02 8.66
CA ALA A 59 -2.00 -10.07 7.53
C ALA A 59 -1.71 -8.65 8.04
N GLY A 60 -2.34 -8.23 9.14
CA GLY A 60 -2.07 -6.94 9.77
C GLY A 60 -0.62 -6.78 10.20
N ALA A 61 -0.04 -7.80 10.81
CA ALA A 61 1.38 -7.78 11.19
C ALA A 61 2.32 -7.68 9.97
N LEU A 62 2.02 -8.41 8.88
CA LEU A 62 2.79 -8.30 7.64
C LEU A 62 2.67 -6.93 6.99
N GLU A 63 1.49 -6.31 7.04
CA GLU A 63 1.28 -4.94 6.57
C GLU A 63 2.20 -3.94 7.28
N ILE A 64 2.35 -4.06 8.61
CA ILE A 64 3.26 -3.21 9.39
C ILE A 64 4.71 -3.49 9.02
N VAL A 65 5.14 -4.76 9.04
CA VAL A 65 6.56 -5.11 8.92
C VAL A 65 7.07 -4.93 7.49
N VAL A 66 6.32 -5.38 6.49
CA VAL A 66 6.75 -5.39 5.09
C VAL A 66 6.41 -4.08 4.41
N TYR A 67 5.14 -3.66 4.45
CA TYR A 67 4.73 -2.45 3.71
C TYR A 67 5.14 -1.17 4.42
N ALA A 68 4.67 -0.94 5.64
CA ALA A 68 5.00 0.29 6.36
C ALA A 68 6.46 0.31 6.83
N GLY A 69 7.00 -0.83 7.29
CA GLY A 69 8.36 -0.93 7.82
C GLY A 69 9.43 -1.02 6.72
N ALA A 70 9.42 -2.05 5.90
CA ALA A 70 10.51 -2.27 4.95
C ALA A 70 10.40 -1.37 3.71
N ILE A 71 9.26 -1.43 3.00
CA ILE A 71 9.11 -0.76 1.70
C ILE A 71 9.02 0.76 1.88
N MET A 72 8.14 1.25 2.75
CA MET A 72 7.97 2.69 2.93
C MET A 72 9.19 3.36 3.54
N VAL A 73 9.87 2.71 4.49
CA VAL A 73 11.13 3.24 5.04
C VAL A 73 12.20 3.33 3.98
N LEU A 74 12.31 2.33 3.09
CA LEU A 74 13.22 2.41 1.94
C LEU A 74 12.89 3.62 1.05
N PHE A 75 11.62 3.85 0.73
CA PHE A 75 11.19 5.02 -0.06
C PHE A 75 11.52 6.35 0.63
N VAL A 76 11.34 6.44 1.96
CA VAL A 76 11.74 7.64 2.73
C VAL A 76 13.23 7.90 2.56
N PHE A 77 14.08 6.88 2.71
CA PHE A 77 15.51 7.03 2.51
C PHE A 77 15.87 7.48 1.09
N VAL A 78 15.30 6.86 0.09
CA VAL A 78 15.56 7.19 -1.32
C VAL A 78 15.18 8.64 -1.62
N ILE A 79 13.99 9.08 -1.23
CA ILE A 79 13.52 10.44 -1.49
C ILE A 79 14.36 11.48 -0.72
N MET A 80 14.73 11.15 0.51
CA MET A 80 15.59 12.02 1.30
C MET A 80 17.00 12.14 0.69
N MET A 81 17.55 11.05 0.16
CA MET A 81 18.87 11.09 -0.51
C MET A 81 18.82 11.81 -1.86
N LEU A 82 17.75 11.66 -2.63
CA LEU A 82 17.58 12.35 -3.91
C LEU A 82 17.27 13.84 -3.75
N ASN A 83 17.05 14.33 -2.52
CA ASN A 83 16.75 15.72 -2.21
C ASN A 83 15.63 16.34 -3.06
N LEU A 84 14.63 15.53 -3.40
CA LEU A 84 13.50 15.90 -4.26
C LEU A 84 12.55 16.93 -3.62
N GLY A 85 12.75 17.28 -2.36
CA GLY A 85 11.87 18.17 -1.62
C GLY A 85 12.10 19.69 -1.85
N MET A 86 13.09 20.11 -2.64
CA MET A 86 13.48 21.51 -2.72
C MET A 86 13.50 22.14 -4.13
N SER A 87 13.19 21.41 -5.18
CA SER A 87 13.22 22.01 -6.52
C SER A 87 12.05 21.56 -7.40
N ASN A 88 11.19 22.50 -7.74
CA ASN A 88 10.16 22.48 -8.78
C ASN A 88 8.69 22.46 -8.35
N ASP A 89 8.28 23.37 -7.48
CA ASP A 89 6.85 23.65 -7.23
C ASP A 89 6.10 23.97 -8.56
N GLU A 90 6.74 24.65 -9.49
CA GLU A 90 6.13 25.02 -10.80
C GLU A 90 5.96 23.83 -11.77
N ARG A 91 6.73 22.76 -11.61
CA ARG A 91 6.64 21.57 -12.46
C ARG A 91 5.62 20.57 -11.96
N GLU A 92 5.45 20.46 -10.65
CA GLU A 92 4.47 19.59 -10.02
C GLU A 92 3.03 20.11 -10.18
N GLU A 93 2.83 21.44 -10.19
CA GLU A 93 1.51 22.02 -10.46
C GLU A 93 0.96 21.66 -11.86
N ARG A 94 1.84 21.45 -12.85
CA ARG A 94 1.43 20.99 -14.18
C ARG A 94 0.96 19.54 -14.24
N TRP A 95 1.39 18.70 -13.31
CA TRP A 95 0.99 17.29 -13.25
C TRP A 95 -0.37 17.10 -12.57
N LEU A 96 -0.84 18.12 -11.87
CA LEU A 96 -2.17 18.19 -11.27
C LEU A 96 -3.24 18.73 -12.23
N ASP A 97 -2.93 18.78 -13.55
CA ASP A 97 -3.91 19.23 -14.54
C ASP A 97 -5.13 18.31 -14.56
N ALA A 98 -6.32 18.92 -14.55
CA ALA A 98 -7.61 18.22 -14.51
C ALA A 98 -7.77 17.19 -15.64
N GLY A 99 -7.13 17.41 -16.79
CA GLY A 99 -7.14 16.48 -17.92
C GLY A 99 -6.39 15.17 -17.63
N THR A 100 -5.25 15.26 -16.95
CA THR A 100 -4.41 14.09 -16.58
C THR A 100 -5.10 13.23 -15.54
N TRP A 101 -5.88 13.83 -14.64
CA TRP A 101 -6.59 13.13 -13.55
C TRP A 101 -7.94 12.53 -13.98
N ALA A 102 -8.49 12.91 -15.13
CA ALA A 102 -9.78 12.42 -15.59
C ALA A 102 -9.82 10.90 -15.77
N ILE A 103 -8.76 10.31 -16.36
CA ILE A 103 -8.69 8.86 -16.62
C ILE A 103 -8.53 8.05 -15.33
N PRO A 104 -7.55 8.32 -14.43
CA PRO A 104 -7.44 7.60 -13.16
C PRO A 104 -8.69 7.73 -12.29
N THR A 105 -9.27 8.92 -12.21
CA THR A 105 -10.50 9.17 -11.43
C THR A 105 -11.67 8.38 -12.00
N GLY A 106 -11.86 8.39 -13.32
CA GLY A 106 -12.91 7.62 -13.98
C GLY A 106 -12.77 6.11 -13.72
N LEU A 107 -11.54 5.57 -13.82
CA LEU A 107 -11.27 4.16 -13.52
C LEU A 107 -11.56 3.82 -12.06
N THR A 108 -11.16 4.69 -11.14
CA THR A 108 -11.41 4.51 -9.69
C THR A 108 -12.91 4.50 -9.38
N ILE A 109 -13.69 5.37 -10.00
CA ILE A 109 -15.14 5.40 -9.85
C ILE A 109 -15.77 4.10 -10.37
N ILE A 110 -15.34 3.60 -11.54
CA ILE A 110 -15.82 2.33 -12.09
C ILE A 110 -15.53 1.18 -11.13
N ILE A 111 -14.29 1.08 -10.63
CA ILE A 111 -13.91 0.05 -9.65
C ILE A 111 -14.75 0.17 -8.38
N ALA A 112 -14.94 1.38 -7.85
CA ALA A 112 -15.74 1.61 -6.66
C ALA A 112 -17.21 1.19 -6.85
N VAL A 113 -17.79 1.50 -8.00
CA VAL A 113 -19.18 1.09 -8.34
C VAL A 113 -19.30 -0.43 -8.46
N VAL A 114 -18.32 -1.09 -9.12
CA VAL A 114 -18.30 -2.56 -9.25
C VAL A 114 -18.16 -3.22 -7.89
N LEU A 115 -17.24 -2.75 -7.04
CA LEU A 115 -17.07 -3.26 -5.68
C LEU A 115 -18.32 -3.06 -4.83
N TYR A 116 -18.93 -1.88 -4.90
CA TYR A 116 -20.17 -1.57 -4.20
C TYR A 116 -21.32 -2.50 -4.66
N ALA A 117 -21.44 -2.72 -5.96
CA ALA A 117 -22.44 -3.64 -6.52
C ALA A 117 -22.20 -5.08 -6.05
N MET A 118 -20.95 -5.55 -6.05
CA MET A 118 -20.60 -6.90 -5.60
C MET A 118 -20.89 -7.10 -4.10
N ILE A 119 -20.59 -6.11 -3.27
CA ILE A 119 -20.84 -6.15 -1.83
C ILE A 119 -22.34 -5.99 -1.52
N GLY A 120 -23.01 -5.05 -2.21
CA GLY A 120 -24.42 -4.75 -1.99
C GLY A 120 -25.40 -5.77 -2.57
N MET A 121 -25.01 -6.53 -3.59
CA MET A 121 -25.84 -7.59 -4.20
C MET A 121 -25.60 -8.98 -3.57
N GLY A 122 -24.57 -9.11 -2.75
CA GLY A 122 -24.37 -10.27 -1.88
C GLY A 122 -25.37 -10.24 -0.72
N HIS A 123 -26.63 -10.53 -1.01
CA HIS A 123 -27.62 -10.78 0.02
C HIS A 123 -27.30 -12.13 0.64
N ASP A 124 -27.28 -12.10 1.93
CA ASP A 124 -27.20 -13.19 2.89
C ASP A 124 -25.78 -13.42 3.45
N GLU A 125 -25.78 -13.10 4.74
CA GLU A 125 -24.67 -13.18 5.67
C GLU A 125 -23.56 -12.15 5.42
N ALA A 126 -23.82 -10.94 5.94
CA ALA A 126 -22.77 -10.02 6.34
C ALA A 126 -21.60 -10.84 6.82
N VAL A 127 -20.43 -10.66 6.19
CA VAL A 127 -19.17 -11.15 6.73
C VAL A 127 -19.09 -10.54 8.13
N MET A 128 -19.59 -11.30 9.07
CA MET A 128 -19.67 -10.89 10.47
C MET A 128 -18.25 -10.60 10.92
N MET A 129 -17.99 -9.38 11.33
CA MET A 129 -16.94 -9.11 12.28
C MET A 129 -17.18 -10.05 13.47
N GLY A 130 -16.46 -11.15 13.53
CA GLY A 130 -16.74 -12.25 14.47
C GLY A 130 -16.42 -13.62 13.90
N GLY A 131 -15.90 -13.68 12.68
CA GLY A 131 -15.32 -14.89 12.12
C GLY A 131 -14.15 -15.38 12.97
N THR A 132 -13.88 -16.68 12.93
CA THR A 132 -12.75 -17.30 13.63
C THR A 132 -11.45 -16.63 13.20
N THR A 133 -10.67 -16.12 14.16
CA THR A 133 -9.36 -15.54 13.91
C THR A 133 -8.42 -16.57 13.28
N ILE A 134 -7.85 -16.24 12.13
CA ILE A 134 -6.89 -17.11 11.44
C ILE A 134 -5.50 -16.87 12.01
N SER A 135 -4.96 -17.84 12.73
CA SER A 135 -3.63 -17.74 13.32
C SER A 135 -2.51 -17.80 12.28
N ALA A 136 -1.38 -17.14 12.57
CA ALA A 136 -0.17 -17.20 11.73
C ALA A 136 0.29 -18.65 11.47
N LYS A 137 0.17 -19.53 12.47
CA LYS A 137 0.51 -20.94 12.34
C LYS A 137 -0.36 -21.67 11.32
N ALA A 138 -1.67 -21.37 11.28
CA ALA A 138 -2.58 -21.99 10.31
C ALA A 138 -2.21 -21.57 8.87
N VAL A 139 -1.93 -20.29 8.66
CA VAL A 139 -1.48 -19.77 7.36
C VAL A 139 -0.15 -20.40 6.96
N GLY A 140 0.83 -20.42 7.85
CA GLY A 140 2.14 -21.02 7.59
C GLY A 140 2.05 -22.51 7.25
N THR A 141 1.24 -23.28 8.00
CA THR A 141 1.05 -24.70 7.70
C THR A 141 0.48 -24.90 6.30
N VAL A 142 -0.53 -24.14 5.89
CA VAL A 142 -1.14 -24.26 4.56
C VAL A 142 -0.17 -23.86 3.45
N LEU A 143 0.60 -22.79 3.64
CA LEU A 143 1.59 -22.33 2.67
C LEU A 143 2.71 -23.37 2.44
N PHE A 144 3.23 -23.94 3.51
CA PHE A 144 4.37 -24.87 3.42
C PHE A 144 3.97 -26.34 3.26
N THR A 145 2.67 -26.68 3.18
CA THR A 145 2.20 -28.01 2.85
C THR A 145 1.47 -28.04 1.52
N LYS A 146 0.35 -27.32 1.41
CA LYS A 146 -0.51 -27.36 0.23
C LYS A 146 -0.01 -26.45 -0.90
N TYR A 147 0.61 -25.30 -0.55
CA TYR A 147 1.00 -24.25 -1.50
C TYR A 147 2.52 -24.05 -1.58
N ILE A 148 3.31 -25.09 -1.30
CA ILE A 148 4.79 -25.01 -1.29
C ILE A 148 5.34 -24.51 -2.63
N MET A 149 4.79 -24.94 -3.75
CA MET A 149 5.20 -24.49 -5.10
C MET A 149 4.97 -22.99 -5.29
N LEU A 150 3.92 -22.43 -4.69
CA LEU A 150 3.65 -20.99 -4.75
C LEU A 150 4.71 -20.20 -3.98
N VAL A 151 5.15 -20.71 -2.82
CA VAL A 151 6.21 -20.11 -2.02
C VAL A 151 7.54 -20.13 -2.80
N GLU A 152 7.83 -21.23 -3.50
CA GLU A 152 9.06 -21.37 -4.29
C GLU A 152 9.06 -20.42 -5.50
N ILE A 153 7.94 -20.32 -6.21
CA ILE A 153 7.78 -19.36 -7.32
C ILE A 153 7.91 -17.91 -6.82
N ALA A 154 7.33 -17.58 -5.65
CA ALA A 154 7.48 -16.27 -5.05
C ALA A 154 8.94 -15.94 -4.69
N ALA A 155 9.69 -16.93 -4.19
CA ALA A 155 11.12 -16.76 -3.90
C ALA A 155 11.93 -16.50 -5.18
N LEU A 156 11.64 -17.22 -6.26
CA LEU A 156 12.28 -16.99 -7.57
C LEU A 156 11.92 -15.60 -8.13
N LEU A 157 10.69 -15.15 -7.95
CA LEU A 157 10.27 -13.82 -8.37
C LEU A 157 11.03 -12.72 -7.60
N LEU A 158 11.20 -12.88 -6.30
CA LEU A 158 11.99 -11.96 -5.47
C LEU A 158 13.45 -11.93 -5.91
N LEU A 159 14.04 -13.09 -6.21
CA LEU A 159 15.40 -13.18 -6.74
C LEU A 159 15.53 -12.48 -8.10
N ALA A 160 14.59 -12.71 -9.00
CA ALA A 160 14.56 -12.06 -10.32
C ALA A 160 14.42 -10.53 -10.19
N ALA A 161 13.58 -10.04 -9.28
CA ALA A 161 13.42 -8.61 -9.01
C ALA A 161 14.71 -7.99 -8.47
N LEU A 162 15.43 -8.70 -7.57
CA LEU A 162 16.71 -8.24 -7.03
C LEU A 162 17.78 -8.14 -8.13
N VAL A 163 17.89 -9.15 -9.00
CA VAL A 163 18.84 -9.15 -10.13
C VAL A 163 18.52 -8.05 -11.12
N ALA A 164 17.24 -7.84 -11.44
CA ALA A 164 16.80 -6.77 -12.33
C ALA A 164 17.12 -5.38 -11.75
N ALA A 165 16.85 -5.16 -10.48
CA ALA A 165 17.15 -3.89 -9.79
C ALA A 165 18.67 -3.61 -9.78
N TYR A 166 19.49 -4.63 -9.53
CA TYR A 166 20.94 -4.50 -9.57
C TYR A 166 21.45 -4.14 -10.98
N HIS A 167 20.91 -4.78 -12.01
CA HIS A 167 21.32 -4.54 -13.40
C HIS A 167 20.97 -3.11 -13.86
N LEU A 168 19.77 -2.65 -13.56
CA LEU A 168 19.34 -1.28 -13.87
C LEU A 168 20.18 -0.23 -13.13
N GLY A 169 20.51 -0.48 -11.86
CA GLY A 169 21.33 0.45 -11.08
C GLY A 169 22.79 0.53 -11.57
N LYS A 170 23.33 -0.57 -12.11
CA LYS A 170 24.69 -0.61 -12.62
C LYS A 170 24.83 0.11 -13.95
N GLU A 171 23.88 -0.05 -14.86
CA GLU A 171 23.93 0.55 -16.21
C GLU A 171 23.96 2.08 -16.14
N SER A 172 23.23 2.71 -15.25
CA SER A 172 23.24 4.16 -15.03
C SER A 172 24.59 4.70 -14.54
N ILE A 173 25.34 3.93 -13.75
CA ILE A 173 26.66 4.33 -13.25
C ILE A 173 27.72 4.24 -14.35
N ASP A 174 27.68 3.22 -15.18
CA ASP A 174 28.62 3.03 -16.29
C ASP A 174 28.46 4.14 -17.36
N GLU A 175 27.24 4.58 -17.66
CA GLU A 175 26.97 5.70 -18.57
C GLU A 175 27.49 7.04 -18.02
N GLU A 176 27.34 7.29 -16.72
CA GLU A 176 27.82 8.51 -16.08
C GLU A 176 29.36 8.60 -16.10
N ILE A 177 30.05 7.49 -15.84
CA ILE A 177 31.52 7.40 -15.86
C ILE A 177 32.06 7.64 -17.28
N VAL A 178 31.44 7.04 -18.30
CA VAL A 178 31.84 7.21 -19.71
C VAL A 178 31.58 8.63 -20.19
N GLY A 179 30.47 9.25 -19.79
CA GLY A 179 30.13 10.63 -20.12
C GLY A 179 31.12 11.67 -19.56
N HIS A 180 31.66 11.43 -18.36
CA HIS A 180 32.67 12.29 -17.76
C HIS A 180 34.08 12.07 -18.31
N ALA A 181 34.39 10.88 -18.83
CA ALA A 181 35.70 10.58 -19.44
C ALA A 181 35.83 11.12 -20.87
N SER A 182 34.75 11.57 -21.49
CA SER A 182 34.73 12.09 -22.87
C SER A 182 34.70 13.63 -22.95
N GLN A 183 34.75 14.34 -21.85
CA GLN A 183 34.90 15.79 -21.73
C GLN A 183 36.33 16.14 -21.27
#